data_e934ed0b79f42958ee781720d078cf73
#
_entry.id   e934ed0b79f42958ee781720d078cf73
#
_cell.length_a   1.000
_cell.length_b   1.000
_cell.length_c   1.000
_cell.angle_alpha   90.00
_cell.angle_beta   90.00
_cell.angle_gamma   90.00
#
_symmetry.space_group_name_H-M   'P 1'
#
loop_
_entity.id
_entity.type
_entity.pdbx_description
1 polymer ?
#
loop_
_entity_poly.entity_id
_entity_poly.type
_entity_poly.pdbx_seq_one_letter_code
_entity_poly.pdbx_strand_id
1 'polypeptide(L)'
;MNPTAIFINSFVLLFLIVSFFKDKSKTKNATKVALKSLLKMLPVVLIIVILIGLLLGLAPPETISKFIGEQSGWGGLLLIAILGTVAHIPSLLAFPIAASLLDSGAALTSVAVFITTLTMIGIVTLPLEIQLMGKKFALLRNGISFIIAILIALIMGAVI
;
A
#
# COMPACT_ATOMS: atom_id res chain seq x y z
N MET A 1 11.56 20.07 -9.29
CA MET A 1 11.58 19.35 -7.98
C MET A 1 10.32 19.73 -7.23
N ASN A 2 9.57 18.74 -6.71
CA ASN A 2 8.32 19.00 -5.96
C ASN A 2 8.62 19.80 -4.69
N PRO A 3 7.94 20.94 -4.44
CA PRO A 3 8.16 21.77 -3.27
C PRO A 3 7.99 21.00 -1.95
N THR A 4 7.06 20.04 -1.93
CA THR A 4 6.83 19.14 -0.79
C THR A 4 8.06 18.27 -0.49
N ALA A 5 8.73 17.73 -1.52
CA ALA A 5 9.92 16.91 -1.33
C ALA A 5 11.10 17.74 -0.78
N ILE A 6 11.23 18.98 -1.23
CA ILE A 6 12.24 19.91 -0.71
C ILE A 6 11.98 20.20 0.76
N PHE A 7 10.74 20.49 1.12
CA PHE A 7 10.35 20.78 2.50
C PHE A 7 10.63 19.59 3.43
N ILE A 8 10.21 18.38 3.05
CA ILE A 8 10.43 17.16 3.85
C ILE A 8 11.92 16.89 4.00
N ASN A 9 12.70 16.94 2.93
CA ASN A 9 14.14 16.68 2.97
C ASN A 9 14.89 17.73 3.82
N SER A 10 14.53 19.01 3.71
CA SER A 10 15.11 20.07 4.52
C SER A 10 14.81 19.89 6.00
N PHE A 11 13.56 19.49 6.33
CA PHE A 11 13.13 19.20 7.68
C PHE A 11 13.93 18.03 8.30
N VAL A 12 14.05 16.93 7.55
CA VAL A 12 14.83 15.76 7.98
C VAL A 12 16.29 16.11 8.19
N LEU A 13 16.91 16.86 7.26
CA LEU A 13 18.29 17.30 7.36
C LEU A 13 18.52 18.18 8.61
N LEU A 14 17.63 19.12 8.87
CA LEU A 14 17.71 20.00 10.04
C LEU A 14 17.68 19.20 11.34
N PHE A 15 16.74 18.24 11.47
CA PHE A 15 16.68 17.37 12.64
C PHE A 15 17.90 16.45 12.78
N LEU A 16 18.46 16.00 11.68
CA LEU A 16 19.67 15.17 11.67
C LEU A 16 20.89 15.97 12.18
N ILE A 17 20.99 17.23 11.74
CA ILE A 17 22.05 18.15 12.20
C ILE A 17 21.90 18.43 13.71
N VAL A 18 20.70 18.79 14.17
CA VAL A 18 20.43 19.02 15.60
C VAL A 18 20.73 17.78 16.44
N SER A 19 20.31 16.61 15.98
CA SER A 19 20.58 15.32 16.64
C SER A 19 22.08 15.04 16.72
N PHE A 20 22.83 15.33 15.67
CA PHE A 20 24.26 15.12 15.62
C PHE A 20 25.02 15.98 16.64
N PHE A 21 24.60 17.24 16.84
CA PHE A 21 25.17 18.10 17.87
C PHE A 21 24.81 17.65 19.29
N LYS A 22 23.62 17.04 19.47
CA LYS A 22 23.15 16.60 20.79
C LYS A 22 23.79 15.28 21.24
N ASP A 23 23.89 14.29 20.33
CA ASP A 23 24.50 12.99 20.63
C ASP A 23 24.96 12.30 19.34
N LYS A 24 26.27 12.42 19.07
CA LYS A 24 26.91 11.82 17.89
C LYS A 24 26.78 10.30 17.82
N SER A 25 26.84 9.62 18.98
CA SER A 25 26.78 8.16 19.02
C SER A 25 25.40 7.65 18.67
N LYS A 26 24.35 8.23 19.24
CA LYS A 26 22.96 7.88 18.94
C LYS A 26 22.60 8.21 17.50
N THR A 27 23.02 9.36 17.00
CA THR A 27 22.76 9.77 15.62
C THR A 27 23.44 8.82 14.63
N LYS A 28 24.69 8.42 14.86
CA LYS A 28 25.40 7.46 14.02
C LYS A 28 24.69 6.08 14.01
N ASN A 29 24.25 5.62 15.18
CA ASN A 29 23.49 4.37 15.28
C ASN A 29 22.14 4.47 14.56
N ALA A 30 21.39 5.55 14.73
CA ALA A 30 20.11 5.78 14.06
C ALA A 30 20.29 5.79 12.53
N THR A 31 21.29 6.50 12.02
CA THR A 31 21.60 6.54 10.58
C THR A 31 21.99 5.17 10.04
N LYS A 32 22.82 4.41 10.80
CA LYS A 32 23.20 3.04 10.43
C LYS A 32 21.97 2.10 10.36
N VAL A 33 21.07 2.20 11.33
CA VAL A 33 19.82 1.41 11.35
C VAL A 33 18.92 1.80 10.17
N ALA A 34 18.76 3.10 9.91
CA ALA A 34 17.98 3.61 8.79
C ALA A 34 18.52 3.10 7.44
N LEU A 35 19.84 3.19 7.23
CA LEU A 35 20.47 2.71 6.00
C LEU A 35 20.35 1.19 5.86
N LYS A 36 20.54 0.43 6.94
CA LYS A 36 20.35 -1.02 6.92
C LYS A 36 18.91 -1.42 6.61
N SER A 37 17.93 -0.69 7.14
CA SER A 37 16.51 -0.91 6.85
C SER A 37 16.18 -0.60 5.39
N LEU A 38 16.69 0.50 4.85
CA LEU A 38 16.55 0.87 3.45
C LEU A 38 17.11 -0.23 2.54
N LEU A 39 18.35 -0.67 2.79
CA LEU A 39 19.00 -1.74 2.00
C LEU A 39 18.25 -3.07 2.07
N LYS A 40 17.61 -3.39 3.20
CA LYS A 40 16.77 -4.58 3.32
C LYS A 40 15.46 -4.49 2.54
N MET A 41 14.91 -3.29 2.40
CA MET A 41 13.68 -3.07 1.64
C MET A 41 13.92 -3.01 0.13
N LEU A 42 15.09 -2.57 -0.30
CA LEU A 42 15.44 -2.39 -1.71
C LEU A 42 15.18 -3.63 -2.59
N PRO A 43 15.63 -4.85 -2.24
CA PRO A 43 15.38 -6.03 -3.06
C PRO A 43 13.88 -6.34 -3.18
N VAL A 44 13.12 -6.16 -2.11
CA VAL A 44 11.66 -6.38 -2.13
C VAL A 44 10.98 -5.37 -3.06
N VAL A 45 11.38 -4.09 -3.00
CA VAL A 45 10.87 -3.05 -3.90
C VAL A 45 11.19 -3.38 -5.35
N LEU A 46 12.43 -3.78 -5.65
CA LEU A 46 12.84 -4.14 -7.01
C LEU A 46 12.06 -5.34 -7.56
N ILE A 47 11.89 -6.39 -6.76
CA ILE A 47 11.10 -7.56 -7.15
C ILE A 47 9.66 -7.16 -7.48
N ILE A 48 9.04 -6.31 -6.66
CA ILE A 48 7.67 -5.85 -6.88
C ILE A 48 7.57 -5.00 -8.14
N VAL A 49 8.50 -4.07 -8.37
CA VAL A 49 8.52 -3.25 -9.59
C VAL A 49 8.68 -4.10 -10.84
N ILE A 50 9.57 -5.10 -10.81
CA ILE A 50 9.76 -6.06 -11.91
C ILE A 50 8.48 -6.86 -12.14
N LEU A 51 7.85 -7.36 -11.07
CA LEU A 51 6.61 -8.14 -11.14
C LEU A 51 5.46 -7.32 -11.72
N ILE A 52 5.32 -6.05 -11.32
CA ILE A 52 4.33 -5.13 -11.90
C ILE A 52 4.62 -4.88 -13.37
N GLY A 53 5.88 -4.60 -13.73
CA GLY A 53 6.28 -4.40 -15.12
C GLY A 53 5.98 -5.63 -15.99
N LEU A 54 6.24 -6.84 -15.49
CA LEU A 54 5.89 -8.10 -16.16
C LEU A 54 4.37 -8.30 -16.27
N LEU A 55 3.62 -8.06 -15.20
CA LEU A 55 2.16 -8.15 -15.21
C LEU A 55 1.53 -7.20 -16.23
N LEU A 56 1.95 -5.94 -16.22
CA LEU A 56 1.43 -4.93 -17.16
C LEU A 56 1.91 -5.18 -18.58
N GLY A 57 3.11 -5.75 -18.77
CA GLY A 57 3.61 -6.13 -20.08
C GLY A 57 2.93 -7.38 -20.68
N LEU A 58 2.43 -8.27 -19.83
CA LEU A 58 1.75 -9.51 -20.23
C LEU A 58 0.23 -9.37 -20.26
N ALA A 59 -0.33 -8.49 -19.44
CA ALA A 59 -1.77 -8.21 -19.40
C ALA A 59 -2.09 -6.96 -20.24
N PRO A 60 -2.75 -7.11 -21.41
CA PRO A 60 -3.18 -5.96 -22.20
C PRO A 60 -4.06 -5.02 -21.36
N PRO A 61 -3.98 -3.69 -21.56
CA PRO A 61 -4.81 -2.71 -20.84
C PRO A 61 -6.30 -3.02 -20.95
N GLU A 62 -6.75 -3.60 -22.09
CA GLU A 62 -8.13 -4.01 -22.29
C GLU A 62 -8.54 -5.13 -21.31
N THR A 63 -7.63 -6.00 -20.95
CA THR A 63 -7.89 -7.07 -19.96
C THR A 63 -8.06 -6.47 -18.56
N ILE A 64 -7.22 -5.54 -18.19
CA ILE A 64 -7.29 -4.85 -16.89
C ILE A 64 -8.60 -4.06 -16.83
N SER A 65 -8.90 -3.27 -17.86
CA SER A 65 -10.15 -2.50 -17.95
C SER A 65 -11.40 -3.38 -17.89
N LYS A 66 -11.37 -4.57 -18.49
CA LYS A 66 -12.49 -5.51 -18.49
C LYS A 66 -12.76 -6.11 -17.11
N PHE A 67 -11.71 -6.45 -16.35
CA PHE A 67 -11.87 -7.14 -15.06
C PHE A 67 -12.01 -6.18 -13.88
N ILE A 68 -11.38 -5.01 -13.92
CA ILE A 68 -11.34 -4.06 -12.81
C ILE A 68 -11.58 -2.61 -13.23
N GLY A 69 -11.98 -2.37 -14.50
CA GLY A 69 -12.42 -1.09 -15.02
C GLY A 69 -13.86 -0.77 -14.62
N GLU A 70 -14.37 0.37 -15.06
CA GLU A 70 -15.72 0.83 -14.73
C GLU A 70 -16.82 -0.16 -15.16
N GLN A 71 -16.60 -0.89 -16.25
CA GLN A 71 -17.56 -1.86 -16.78
C GLN A 71 -17.59 -3.19 -16.00
N SER A 72 -16.64 -3.43 -15.11
CA SER A 72 -16.56 -4.68 -14.34
C SER A 72 -17.61 -4.80 -13.23
N GLY A 73 -18.25 -3.69 -12.86
CA GLY A 73 -19.30 -3.62 -11.85
C GLY A 73 -18.88 -4.22 -10.50
N TRP A 74 -19.84 -4.80 -9.79
CA TRP A 74 -19.62 -5.40 -8.47
C TRP A 74 -18.66 -6.60 -8.48
N GLY A 75 -18.63 -7.36 -9.58
CA GLY A 75 -17.74 -8.53 -9.71
C GLY A 75 -16.26 -8.14 -9.67
N GLY A 76 -15.89 -7.14 -10.45
CA GLY A 76 -14.53 -6.62 -10.48
C GLY A 76 -14.12 -5.97 -9.15
N LEU A 77 -15.03 -5.20 -8.54
CA LEU A 77 -14.80 -4.58 -7.24
C LEU A 77 -14.51 -5.62 -6.15
N LEU A 78 -15.32 -6.68 -6.08
CA LEU A 78 -15.10 -7.76 -5.10
C LEU A 78 -13.81 -8.54 -5.38
N LEU A 79 -13.53 -8.81 -6.65
CA LEU A 79 -12.30 -9.49 -7.04
C LEU A 79 -11.06 -8.72 -6.56
N ILE A 80 -10.99 -7.43 -6.84
CA ILE A 80 -9.86 -6.60 -6.44
C ILE A 80 -9.80 -6.39 -4.92
N ALA A 81 -10.97 -6.34 -4.24
CA ALA A 81 -11.04 -6.28 -2.78
C ALA A 81 -10.42 -7.53 -2.13
N ILE A 82 -10.70 -8.71 -2.68
CA ILE A 82 -10.12 -9.97 -2.20
C ILE A 82 -8.63 -10.01 -2.50
N LEU A 83 -8.20 -9.60 -3.69
CA LEU A 83 -6.79 -9.53 -4.05
C LEU A 83 -6.02 -8.58 -3.12
N GLY A 84 -6.55 -7.39 -2.84
CA GLY A 84 -5.96 -6.45 -1.90
C GLY A 84 -5.88 -7.01 -0.48
N THR A 85 -6.89 -7.76 -0.06
CA THR A 85 -6.94 -8.41 1.26
C THR A 85 -5.85 -9.48 1.43
N VAL A 86 -5.58 -10.26 0.38
CA VAL A 86 -4.57 -11.34 0.41
C VAL A 86 -3.16 -10.82 0.14
N ALA A 87 -3.05 -9.75 -0.65
CA ALA A 87 -1.76 -9.17 -0.99
C ALA A 87 -1.06 -8.62 0.25
N HIS A 88 0.11 -9.14 0.58
CA HIS A 88 0.93 -8.64 1.67
C HIS A 88 2.04 -7.74 1.14
N ILE A 89 1.65 -6.56 0.70
CA ILE A 89 2.56 -5.57 0.14
C ILE A 89 2.70 -4.40 1.13
N PRO A 90 3.92 -3.94 1.42
CA PRO A 90 4.09 -2.73 2.24
C PRO A 90 3.29 -1.56 1.65
N SER A 91 2.53 -0.85 2.48
CA SER A 91 1.62 0.23 2.03
C SER A 91 2.31 1.28 1.16
N LEU A 92 3.60 1.54 1.41
CA LEU A 92 4.39 2.48 0.61
C LEU A 92 4.49 2.07 -0.88
N LEU A 93 4.45 0.77 -1.16
CA LEU A 93 4.52 0.21 -2.51
C LEU A 93 3.14 0.08 -3.17
N ALA A 94 2.07 0.20 -2.39
CA ALA A 94 0.71 0.17 -2.91
C ALA A 94 0.43 1.36 -3.84
N PHE A 95 1.02 2.53 -3.57
CA PHE A 95 0.80 3.73 -4.38
C PHE A 95 1.32 3.63 -5.83
N PRO A 96 2.57 3.18 -6.10
CA PRO A 96 3.01 2.93 -7.47
C PRO A 96 2.16 1.90 -8.21
N ILE A 97 1.72 0.83 -7.52
CA ILE A 97 0.83 -0.18 -8.10
C ILE A 97 -0.52 0.45 -8.47
N ALA A 98 -1.09 1.23 -7.56
CA ALA A 98 -2.34 1.93 -7.78
C ALA A 98 -2.27 2.88 -8.97
N ALA A 99 -1.19 3.67 -9.08
CA ALA A 99 -0.97 4.55 -10.23
C ALA A 99 -0.91 3.76 -11.53
N SER A 100 -0.14 2.67 -11.58
CA SER A 100 -0.04 1.81 -12.76
C SER A 100 -1.37 1.16 -13.15
N LEU A 101 -2.20 0.78 -12.17
CA LEU A 101 -3.53 0.25 -12.44
C LEU A 101 -4.47 1.31 -13.03
N LEU A 102 -4.43 2.55 -12.50
CA LEU A 102 -5.20 3.67 -13.05
C LEU A 102 -4.76 3.99 -14.48
N ASP A 103 -3.46 4.06 -14.74
CA ASP A 103 -2.90 4.30 -16.08
C ASP A 103 -3.28 3.18 -17.06
N SER A 104 -3.52 1.97 -16.57
CA SER A 104 -3.98 0.81 -17.34
C SER A 104 -5.50 0.73 -17.49
N GLY A 105 -6.27 1.74 -17.05
CA GLY A 105 -7.72 1.81 -17.21
C GLY A 105 -8.54 1.14 -16.11
N ALA A 106 -7.95 0.87 -14.94
CA ALA A 106 -8.72 0.44 -13.78
C ALA A 106 -9.60 1.58 -13.25
N ALA A 107 -10.80 1.24 -12.80
CA ALA A 107 -11.70 2.21 -12.16
C ALA A 107 -11.10 2.75 -10.86
N LEU A 108 -11.31 4.04 -10.60
CA LEU A 108 -10.86 4.67 -9.35
C LEU A 108 -11.40 3.94 -8.12
N THR A 109 -12.66 3.51 -8.16
CA THR A 109 -13.32 2.72 -7.11
C THR A 109 -12.58 1.41 -6.86
N SER A 110 -12.16 0.71 -7.92
CA SER A 110 -11.40 -0.55 -7.83
C SER A 110 -10.02 -0.33 -7.21
N VAL A 111 -9.34 0.75 -7.58
CA VAL A 111 -8.03 1.08 -7.01
C VAL A 111 -8.16 1.53 -5.55
N ALA A 112 -9.19 2.30 -5.22
CA ALA A 112 -9.47 2.72 -3.85
C ALA A 112 -9.74 1.51 -2.93
N VAL A 113 -10.57 0.54 -3.37
CA VAL A 113 -10.82 -0.67 -2.58
C VAL A 113 -9.57 -1.52 -2.43
N PHE A 114 -8.72 -1.61 -3.46
CA PHE A 114 -7.45 -2.32 -3.38
C PHE A 114 -6.54 -1.75 -2.29
N ILE A 115 -6.31 -0.43 -2.30
CA ILE A 115 -5.44 0.23 -1.31
C ILE A 115 -6.02 0.10 0.10
N THR A 116 -7.32 0.32 0.25
CA THR A 116 -7.98 0.27 1.57
C THR A 116 -7.99 -1.14 2.15
N THR A 117 -8.31 -2.16 1.36
CA THR A 117 -8.27 -3.56 1.82
C THR A 117 -6.86 -4.01 2.15
N LEU A 118 -5.86 -3.65 1.32
CA LEU A 118 -4.46 -3.95 1.54
C LEU A 118 -3.93 -3.37 2.86
N THR A 119 -4.39 -2.17 3.22
CA THR A 119 -3.89 -1.46 4.40
C THR A 119 -4.68 -1.75 5.67
N MET A 120 -5.97 -2.00 5.56
CA MET A 120 -6.87 -2.19 6.72
C MET A 120 -6.98 -3.64 7.16
N ILE A 121 -6.75 -4.60 6.27
CA ILE A 121 -6.94 -6.02 6.54
C ILE A 121 -5.59 -6.72 6.64
N GLY A 122 -5.40 -7.49 7.72
CA GLY A 122 -4.16 -8.19 7.99
C GLY A 122 -4.33 -9.71 7.96
N ILE A 123 -4.52 -10.32 6.78
CA ILE A 123 -4.61 -11.80 6.71
C ILE A 123 -3.32 -12.46 7.19
N VAL A 124 -2.16 -11.91 6.81
CA VAL A 124 -0.85 -12.45 7.23
C VAL A 124 -0.60 -12.25 8.73
N THR A 125 -1.12 -11.16 9.30
CA THR A 125 -1.03 -10.88 10.75
C THR A 125 -2.14 -11.54 11.56
N LEU A 126 -3.17 -12.09 10.90
CA LEU A 126 -4.32 -12.68 11.55
C LEU A 126 -3.98 -13.75 12.61
N PRO A 127 -3.03 -14.68 12.37
CA PRO A 127 -2.64 -15.64 13.40
C PRO A 127 -2.09 -14.98 14.66
N LEU A 128 -1.30 -13.93 14.51
CA LEU A 128 -0.76 -13.15 15.63
C LEU A 128 -1.86 -12.36 16.34
N GLU A 129 -2.77 -11.75 15.61
CA GLU A 129 -3.93 -11.04 16.17
C GLU A 129 -4.83 -11.98 16.98
N ILE A 130 -5.04 -13.20 16.49
CA ILE A 130 -5.81 -14.24 17.21
C ILE A 130 -5.12 -14.62 18.52
N GLN A 131 -3.80 -14.76 18.50
CA GLN A 131 -3.04 -15.10 19.72
C GLN A 131 -3.06 -14.00 20.77
N LEU A 132 -2.96 -12.74 20.34
CA LEU A 132 -2.85 -11.60 21.25
C LEU A 132 -4.19 -11.04 21.71
N MET A 133 -5.20 -11.01 20.83
CA MET A 133 -6.48 -10.34 21.06
C MET A 133 -7.68 -11.31 21.11
N GLY A 134 -7.45 -12.57 20.76
CA GLY A 134 -8.48 -13.59 20.69
C GLY A 134 -9.19 -13.65 19.32
N LYS A 135 -9.67 -14.85 19.00
CA LYS A 135 -10.24 -15.18 17.69
C LYS A 135 -11.44 -14.29 17.31
N LYS A 136 -12.36 -14.06 18.27
CA LYS A 136 -13.58 -13.29 18.03
C LYS A 136 -13.27 -11.84 17.63
N PHE A 137 -12.37 -11.20 18.35
CA PHE A 137 -11.97 -9.81 18.07
C PHE A 137 -11.23 -9.69 16.72
N ALA A 138 -10.26 -10.57 16.48
CA ALA A 138 -9.46 -10.54 15.25
C ALA A 138 -10.33 -10.72 13.99
N LEU A 139 -11.26 -11.68 14.01
CA LEU A 139 -12.18 -11.91 12.89
C LEU A 139 -13.18 -10.75 12.70
N LEU A 140 -13.74 -10.23 13.81
CA LEU A 140 -14.68 -9.11 13.75
C LEU A 140 -13.99 -7.84 13.20
N ARG A 141 -12.79 -7.53 13.69
CA ARG A 141 -11.99 -6.40 13.20
C ARG A 141 -11.75 -6.48 11.69
N ASN A 142 -11.24 -7.62 11.20
CA ASN A 142 -10.92 -7.78 9.79
C ASN A 142 -12.19 -7.78 8.90
N GLY A 143 -13.29 -8.40 9.38
CA GLY A 143 -14.57 -8.40 8.67
C GLY A 143 -15.19 -7.00 8.57
N ILE A 144 -15.21 -6.25 9.66
CA ILE A 144 -15.69 -4.85 9.65
C ILE A 144 -14.79 -3.99 8.76
N SER A 145 -13.47 -4.15 8.84
CA SER A 145 -12.51 -3.44 8.00
C SER A 145 -12.77 -3.68 6.51
N PHE A 146 -13.11 -4.92 6.13
CA PHE A 146 -13.45 -5.25 4.74
C PHE A 146 -14.70 -4.51 4.26
N ILE A 147 -15.76 -4.47 5.07
CA ILE A 147 -16.99 -3.75 4.75
C ILE A 147 -16.72 -2.24 4.63
N ILE A 148 -15.97 -1.67 5.60
CA ILE A 148 -15.63 -0.25 5.61
C ILE A 148 -14.75 0.10 4.39
N ALA A 149 -13.80 -0.75 4.01
CA ALA A 149 -12.96 -0.54 2.83
C ALA A 149 -13.79 -0.43 1.54
N ILE A 150 -14.79 -1.29 1.38
CA ILE A 150 -15.72 -1.23 0.25
C ILE A 150 -16.56 0.05 0.30
N LEU A 151 -17.08 0.44 1.45
CA LEU A 151 -17.86 1.66 1.60
C LEU A 151 -17.04 2.90 1.24
N ILE A 152 -15.80 2.99 1.73
CA ILE A 152 -14.89 4.10 1.39
C ILE A 152 -14.68 4.17 -0.12
N ALA A 153 -14.41 3.04 -0.76
CA ALA A 153 -14.18 2.98 -2.20
C ALA A 153 -15.41 3.43 -3.02
N LEU A 154 -16.60 3.01 -2.61
CA LEU A 154 -17.86 3.41 -3.25
C LEU A 154 -18.11 4.91 -3.09
N ILE A 155 -17.86 5.47 -1.90
CA ILE A 155 -17.99 6.91 -1.67
C ILE A 155 -16.98 7.69 -2.53
N MET A 156 -15.74 7.24 -2.60
CA MET A 156 -14.72 7.86 -3.44
C MET A 156 -15.12 7.83 -4.93
N GLY A 157 -15.60 6.70 -5.42
CA GLY A 157 -16.06 6.59 -6.80
C GLY A 157 -17.34 7.36 -7.12
N ALA A 158 -18.11 7.74 -6.10
CA ALA A 158 -19.32 8.55 -6.28
C ALA A 158 -19.04 10.07 -6.23
N VAL A 159 -17.92 10.48 -5.61
CA VAL A 159 -17.55 11.90 -5.41
C VAL A 159 -16.62 12.42 -6.51
N ILE A 160 -15.82 11.56 -7.09
CA ILE A 160 -14.81 11.89 -8.11
C ILE A 160 -15.23 11.34 -9.46
#